data_f9c67c0a72cf6d9119608c0dc6dc6f77
#
_entry.id   f9c67c0a72cf6d9119608c0dc6dc6f77
#
_cell.length_a   1.000
_cell.length_b   1.000
_cell.length_c   1.000
_cell.angle_alpha   90.00
_cell.angle_beta   90.00
_cell.angle_gamma   90.00
#
_symmetry.space_group_name_H-M   'P 1'
#
loop_
_entity.id
_entity.type
_entity.pdbx_description
1 polymer ?
#
loop_
_entity_poly.entity_id
_entity_poly.type
_entity_poly.pdbx_seq_one_letter_code
_entity_poly.pdbx_strand_id
1 'polypeptide(L)'
;EIGSGLVGSEMCIRDSKKTAVVEEEKEEETPETIDFSKVEIEPLFKDFVDFETFSKSDFRAVKVKECTAVPKSKKLLKFVLDDGTGTDRIILSGIHAYYEPEELVGKTLIAITNLPPRSMMGIDSCGMLLSAVHSEEGEEKLNLLMVSGRIPAGAKLY
;
A
#
# COMPACT_ATOMS: atom_id res chain seq x y z
N GLU A 1 -2.97 2.12 -57.51
CA GLU A 1 -1.51 2.18 -57.44
C GLU A 1 -1.04 2.84 -56.14
N ILE A 2 -1.57 3.98 -55.83
CA ILE A 2 -1.26 4.72 -54.62
C ILE A 2 -2.01 4.14 -53.41
N GLY A 3 -3.10 3.46 -53.64
CA GLY A 3 -3.96 2.89 -52.59
C GLY A 3 -3.30 1.82 -51.72
N SER A 4 -2.29 1.13 -52.25
CA SER A 4 -1.60 0.08 -51.50
C SER A 4 -0.76 0.64 -50.33
N GLY A 5 -0.19 1.81 -50.48
CA GLY A 5 0.53 2.49 -49.41
C GLY A 5 -0.37 2.97 -48.26
N LEU A 6 -1.59 3.36 -48.57
CA LEU A 6 -2.58 3.76 -47.58
C LEU A 6 -3.02 2.61 -46.68
N VAL A 7 -3.15 1.42 -47.27
CA VAL A 7 -3.50 0.23 -46.51
C VAL A 7 -2.46 -0.10 -45.43
N GLY A 8 -1.18 0.02 -45.74
CA GLY A 8 -0.12 -0.17 -44.76
C GLY A 8 -0.17 0.84 -43.62
N SER A 9 -0.49 2.08 -43.92
CA SER A 9 -0.64 3.13 -42.89
C SER A 9 -1.81 2.83 -41.95
N GLU A 10 -2.92 2.33 -42.46
CA GLU A 10 -4.07 1.93 -41.63
C GLU A 10 -3.74 0.81 -40.65
N MET A 11 -2.94 -0.15 -41.04
CA MET A 11 -2.51 -1.23 -40.18
C MET A 11 -1.66 -0.72 -39.02
N CYS A 12 -0.75 0.20 -39.28
CA CYS A 12 0.06 0.83 -38.22
C CYS A 12 -0.79 1.59 -37.22
N ILE A 13 -1.84 2.26 -37.65
CA ILE A 13 -2.78 2.97 -36.80
C ILE A 13 -3.53 2.02 -35.86
N ARG A 14 -3.88 0.84 -36.30
CA ARG A 14 -4.53 -0.18 -35.47
C ARG A 14 -3.68 -0.64 -34.33
N ASP A 15 -2.39 -0.85 -34.56
CA ASP A 15 -1.45 -1.23 -33.52
C ASP A 15 -1.28 -0.14 -32.48
N SER A 16 -1.27 1.09 -32.91
CA SER A 16 -1.23 2.26 -32.03
C SER A 16 -2.46 2.34 -31.12
N LYS A 17 -3.63 2.01 -31.62
CA LYS A 17 -4.86 1.99 -30.83
C LYS A 17 -4.83 0.96 -29.72
N LYS A 18 -4.27 -0.20 -29.94
CA LYS A 18 -4.10 -1.22 -28.89
C LYS A 18 -3.24 -0.72 -27.76
N THR A 19 -2.20 -0.02 -28.05
CA THR A 19 -1.32 0.58 -27.05
C THR A 19 -2.04 1.65 -26.25
N ALA A 20 -2.84 2.47 -26.89
CA ALA A 20 -3.62 3.51 -26.22
C ALA A 20 -4.63 2.95 -25.22
N VAL A 21 -5.26 1.81 -25.50
CA VAL A 21 -6.20 1.17 -24.58
C VAL A 21 -5.54 0.77 -23.27
N VAL A 22 -4.31 0.32 -23.31
CA VAL A 22 -3.54 -0.03 -22.10
C VAL A 22 -3.22 1.21 -21.24
N GLU A 23 -3.06 2.35 -21.89
CA GLU A 23 -2.80 3.61 -21.19
C GLU A 23 -4.03 4.15 -20.48
N GLU A 24 -5.21 3.88 -20.99
CA GLU A 24 -6.48 4.32 -20.39
C GLU A 24 -6.80 3.64 -19.06
N GLU A 25 -6.20 2.50 -18.77
CA GLU A 25 -6.34 1.82 -17.49
C GLU A 25 -5.51 2.45 -16.36
N LYS A 26 -4.73 3.46 -16.64
CA LYS A 26 -4.17 4.31 -15.59
C LYS A 26 -5.31 5.12 -15.02
N GLU A 27 -5.81 4.70 -13.89
CA GLU A 27 -6.62 5.57 -13.05
C GLU A 27 -5.80 6.84 -12.82
N GLU A 28 -6.18 7.91 -13.50
CA GLU A 28 -5.74 9.24 -13.12
C GLU A 28 -6.32 9.47 -11.73
N GLU A 29 -5.54 9.18 -10.70
CA GLU A 29 -5.78 9.78 -9.41
C GLU A 29 -5.74 11.29 -9.65
N THR A 30 -6.93 11.88 -9.73
CA THR A 30 -7.03 13.34 -9.70
C THR A 30 -6.32 13.78 -8.44
N PRO A 31 -5.27 14.61 -8.54
CA PRO A 31 -4.60 15.08 -7.34
C PRO A 31 -5.63 15.86 -6.53
N GLU A 32 -6.05 15.30 -5.42
CA GLU A 32 -6.77 16.07 -4.43
C GLU A 32 -5.86 17.23 -4.05
N THR A 33 -6.31 18.43 -4.34
CA THR A 33 -5.58 19.64 -3.95
C THR A 33 -5.69 19.78 -2.44
N ILE A 34 -4.76 19.17 -1.73
CA ILE A 34 -4.66 19.29 -0.29
C ILE A 34 -4.05 20.66 0.03
N ASP A 35 -4.72 21.42 0.87
CA ASP A 35 -4.17 22.65 1.41
C ASP A 35 -3.14 22.33 2.50
N PHE A 36 -1.88 22.28 2.12
CA PHE A 36 -0.77 21.97 3.03
C PHE A 36 -0.48 23.08 4.04
N SER A 37 -1.11 24.24 3.95
CA SER A 37 -0.87 25.33 4.90
C SER A 37 -1.37 25.04 6.32
N LYS A 38 -2.31 24.12 6.46
CA LYS A 38 -2.92 23.73 7.73
C LYS A 38 -2.49 22.33 8.20
N VAL A 39 -1.55 21.73 7.51
CA VAL A 39 -1.02 20.40 7.83
C VAL A 39 0.09 20.52 8.86
N GLU A 40 -0.03 19.79 9.96
CA GLU A 40 1.01 19.65 10.96
C GLU A 40 1.67 18.26 10.82
N ILE A 41 2.98 18.25 10.74
CA ILE A 41 3.79 17.05 10.60
C ILE A 41 4.69 16.91 11.81
N GLU A 42 4.81 15.70 12.34
CA GLU A 42 5.77 15.42 13.41
C GLU A 42 7.19 15.80 12.97
N PRO A 43 7.94 16.55 13.82
CA PRO A 43 9.28 16.99 13.45
C PRO A 43 10.25 15.81 13.32
N LEU A 44 11.23 15.98 12.45
CA LEU A 44 12.27 14.98 12.27
C LEU A 44 13.08 14.76 13.55
N PHE A 45 13.45 13.51 13.78
CA PHE A 45 14.36 13.18 14.86
C PHE A 45 15.74 13.83 14.65
N LYS A 46 16.31 14.34 15.71
CA LYS A 46 17.66 14.95 15.69
C LYS A 46 18.76 13.91 15.74
N ASP A 47 18.47 12.77 16.36
CA ASP A 47 19.42 11.69 16.52
C ASP A 47 19.46 10.80 15.27
N PHE A 48 20.64 10.37 14.89
CA PHE A 48 20.83 9.49 13.76
C PHE A 48 20.70 8.03 14.15
N VAL A 49 20.03 7.25 13.30
CA VAL A 49 20.10 5.79 13.36
C VAL A 49 21.26 5.33 12.50
N ASP A 50 22.14 4.51 13.04
CA ASP A 50 23.22 3.92 12.26
C ASP A 50 22.68 2.90 11.24
N PHE A 51 23.41 2.75 10.15
CA PHE A 51 22.99 1.87 9.06
C PHE A 51 22.89 0.39 9.51
N GLU A 52 23.73 -0.06 10.43
CA GLU A 52 23.68 -1.43 10.93
C GLU A 52 22.36 -1.69 11.68
N THR A 53 21.94 -0.78 12.53
CA THR A 53 20.65 -0.87 13.24
C THR A 53 19.49 -0.85 12.28
N PHE A 54 19.49 0.07 11.31
CA PHE A 54 18.44 0.16 10.30
C PHE A 54 18.33 -1.11 9.44
N SER A 55 19.48 -1.67 9.05
CA SER A 55 19.52 -2.87 8.18
C SER A 55 18.99 -4.15 8.85
N LYS A 56 18.83 -4.14 10.17
CA LYS A 56 18.20 -5.24 10.92
C LYS A 56 16.68 -5.27 10.75
N SER A 57 16.10 -4.18 10.28
CA SER A 57 14.66 -4.10 10.02
C SER A 57 14.33 -4.73 8.67
N ASP A 58 13.37 -5.62 8.64
CA ASP A 58 12.94 -6.31 7.42
C ASP A 58 11.61 -5.74 6.92
N PHE A 59 11.69 -4.78 6.02
CA PHE A 59 10.52 -4.19 5.37
C PHE A 59 10.19 -4.95 4.09
N ARG A 60 8.94 -5.38 3.97
CA ARG A 60 8.45 -6.14 2.82
C ARG A 60 7.17 -5.55 2.25
N ALA A 61 7.01 -5.68 0.95
CA ALA A 61 5.71 -5.48 0.33
C ALA A 61 4.84 -6.71 0.61
N VAL A 62 3.62 -6.50 1.05
CA VAL A 62 2.67 -7.56 1.40
C VAL A 62 1.33 -7.30 0.71
N LYS A 63 0.69 -8.36 0.23
CA LYS A 63 -0.64 -8.27 -0.38
C LYS A 63 -1.71 -8.66 0.62
N VAL A 64 -2.77 -7.87 0.68
CA VAL A 64 -3.93 -8.17 1.52
C VAL A 64 -4.77 -9.23 0.84
N LYS A 65 -4.80 -10.43 1.40
CA LYS A 65 -5.68 -11.52 0.96
C LYS A 65 -7.07 -11.36 1.56
N GLU A 66 -7.12 -11.09 2.85
CA GLU A 66 -8.36 -10.85 3.57
C GLU A 66 -8.16 -9.74 4.60
N CYS A 67 -9.20 -8.99 4.85
CA CYS A 67 -9.25 -7.99 5.90
C CYS A 67 -10.61 -8.07 6.58
N THR A 68 -10.60 -8.21 7.89
CA THR A 68 -11.84 -8.32 8.69
C THR A 68 -11.76 -7.48 9.94
N ALA A 69 -12.89 -6.96 10.39
CA ALA A 69 -12.97 -6.28 11.67
C ALA A 69 -12.85 -7.29 12.81
N VAL A 70 -12.13 -6.93 13.87
CA VAL A 70 -12.00 -7.77 15.07
C VAL A 70 -13.25 -7.59 15.92
N PRO A 71 -14.04 -8.65 16.21
CA PRO A 71 -15.32 -8.53 16.91
C PRO A 71 -15.20 -7.91 18.31
N LYS A 72 -14.08 -8.12 18.97
CA LYS A 72 -13.82 -7.63 20.34
C LYS A 72 -13.28 -6.20 20.39
N SER A 73 -12.99 -5.59 19.26
CA SER A 73 -12.46 -4.24 19.18
C SER A 73 -13.05 -3.47 18.00
N LYS A 74 -13.53 -2.26 18.27
CA LYS A 74 -14.06 -1.37 17.24
C LYS A 74 -12.97 -0.68 16.43
N LYS A 75 -11.72 -0.75 16.89
CA LYS A 75 -10.58 -0.03 16.29
C LYS A 75 -9.66 -0.93 15.48
N LEU A 76 -9.67 -2.25 15.74
CA LEU A 76 -8.72 -3.17 15.13
C LEU A 76 -9.29 -3.83 13.88
N LEU A 77 -8.46 -3.86 12.85
CA LEU A 77 -8.64 -4.70 11.67
C LEU A 77 -7.63 -5.83 11.69
N LYS A 78 -8.10 -7.03 11.34
CA LYS A 78 -7.27 -8.21 11.15
C LYS A 78 -6.95 -8.35 9.67
N PHE A 79 -5.68 -8.36 9.36
CA PHE A 79 -5.18 -8.58 8.00
C PHE A 79 -4.61 -9.99 7.87
N VAL A 80 -5.02 -10.68 6.82
CA VAL A 80 -4.37 -11.89 6.34
C VAL A 80 -3.58 -11.51 5.11
N LEU A 81 -2.25 -11.57 5.22
CA LEU A 81 -1.32 -11.02 4.25
C LEU A 81 -0.48 -12.12 3.61
N ASP A 82 -0.26 -11.97 2.31
CA ASP A 82 0.75 -12.73 1.59
C ASP A 82 2.08 -11.96 1.65
N ASP A 83 3.07 -12.54 2.29
CA ASP A 83 4.44 -12.00 2.43
C ASP A 83 5.46 -12.71 1.52
N GLY A 84 5.00 -13.52 0.59
CA GLY A 84 5.85 -14.25 -0.33
C GLY A 84 6.50 -15.53 0.23
N THR A 85 6.24 -15.88 1.49
CA THR A 85 6.81 -17.09 2.13
C THR A 85 5.99 -18.35 1.89
N GLY A 86 4.80 -18.23 1.30
CA GLY A 86 3.86 -19.33 1.12
C GLY A 86 2.96 -19.59 2.32
N THR A 87 3.16 -18.89 3.41
CA THR A 87 2.29 -18.92 4.60
C THR A 87 1.66 -17.55 4.82
N ASP A 88 0.42 -17.56 5.27
CA ASP A 88 -0.30 -16.34 5.54
C ASP A 88 0.21 -15.67 6.83
N ARG A 89 0.49 -14.39 6.74
CA ARG A 89 0.89 -13.57 7.88
C ARG A 89 -0.30 -12.82 8.43
N ILE A 90 -0.48 -12.86 9.73
CA ILE A 90 -1.55 -12.13 10.41
C ILE A 90 -0.98 -10.91 11.07
N ILE A 91 -1.54 -9.75 10.76
CA ILE A 91 -1.21 -8.47 11.37
C ILE A 91 -2.51 -7.80 11.83
N LEU A 92 -2.51 -7.28 13.04
CA LEU A 92 -3.58 -6.45 13.56
C LEU A 92 -3.16 -4.98 13.52
N SER A 93 -4.04 -4.12 13.06
CA SER A 93 -3.80 -2.69 12.98
C SER A 93 -5.00 -1.89 13.45
N GLY A 94 -4.76 -0.85 14.22
CA GLY A 94 -5.80 0.02 14.80
C GLY A 94 -6.32 1.09 13.84
N ILE A 95 -6.66 0.72 12.62
CA ILE A 95 -7.02 1.66 11.54
C ILE A 95 -8.48 1.60 11.10
N HIS A 96 -9.32 0.85 11.80
CA HIS A 96 -10.73 0.72 11.42
C HIS A 96 -11.49 2.07 11.41
N ALA A 97 -11.03 3.05 12.17
CA ALA A 97 -11.61 4.39 12.13
C ALA A 97 -11.35 5.14 10.80
N TYR A 98 -10.36 4.72 10.04
CA TYR A 98 -9.92 5.38 8.80
C TYR A 98 -10.24 4.58 7.53
N TYR A 99 -10.35 3.26 7.63
CA TYR A 99 -10.54 2.36 6.49
C TYR A 99 -11.57 1.28 6.80
N GLU A 100 -12.37 0.95 5.79
CA GLU A 100 -13.23 -0.22 5.83
C GLU A 100 -12.48 -1.47 5.33
N PRO A 101 -12.78 -2.66 5.88
CA PRO A 101 -12.08 -3.89 5.49
C PRO A 101 -12.12 -4.18 3.99
N GLU A 102 -13.24 -3.92 3.35
CA GLU A 102 -13.48 -4.21 1.93
C GLU A 102 -12.60 -3.37 1.01
N GLU A 103 -12.24 -2.15 1.43
CA GLU A 103 -11.40 -1.25 0.64
C GLU A 103 -9.95 -1.74 0.53
N LEU A 104 -9.52 -2.52 1.50
CA LEU A 104 -8.12 -2.91 1.67
C LEU A 104 -7.79 -4.25 1.03
N VAL A 105 -8.78 -5.10 0.78
CA VAL A 105 -8.58 -6.40 0.14
C VAL A 105 -8.02 -6.23 -1.28
N GLY A 106 -6.96 -6.97 -1.59
CA GLY A 106 -6.28 -6.91 -2.88
C GLY A 106 -5.25 -5.80 -3.01
N LYS A 107 -5.12 -4.92 -2.03
CA LYS A 107 -4.09 -3.86 -2.02
C LYS A 107 -2.73 -4.41 -1.63
N THR A 108 -1.68 -3.75 -2.12
CA THR A 108 -0.29 -4.05 -1.73
C THR A 108 0.16 -2.97 -0.75
N LEU A 109 0.59 -3.41 0.42
CA LEU A 109 1.00 -2.56 1.52
C LEU A 109 2.47 -2.79 1.88
N ILE A 110 2.99 -1.97 2.77
CA ILE A 110 4.34 -2.12 3.30
C ILE A 110 4.25 -2.53 4.77
N ALA A 111 4.96 -3.59 5.14
CA ALA A 111 5.01 -4.06 6.52
C ALA A 111 6.44 -4.33 6.95
N ILE A 112 6.70 -4.10 8.23
CA ILE A 112 7.89 -4.64 8.89
C ILE A 112 7.54 -6.04 9.41
N THR A 113 8.33 -7.05 9.02
CA THR A 113 7.99 -8.46 9.22
C THR A 113 8.76 -9.13 10.34
N ASN A 114 9.91 -8.59 10.73
CA ASN A 114 10.77 -9.18 11.74
C ASN A 114 10.59 -8.61 13.14
N LEU A 115 9.38 -8.20 13.47
CA LEU A 115 8.99 -7.88 14.83
C LEU A 115 8.54 -9.14 15.58
N PRO A 116 8.80 -9.23 16.89
CA PRO A 116 8.29 -10.33 17.69
C PRO A 116 6.76 -10.33 17.70
N PRO A 117 6.12 -11.50 17.66
CA PRO A 117 4.66 -11.60 17.72
C PRO A 117 4.11 -10.90 18.97
N ARG A 118 3.05 -10.13 18.76
CA ARG A 118 2.33 -9.45 19.85
C ARG A 118 0.88 -9.93 19.90
N SER A 119 0.49 -10.47 21.02
CA SER A 119 -0.88 -10.88 21.21
C SER A 119 -1.80 -9.70 21.51
N MET A 120 -2.83 -9.55 20.69
CA MET A 120 -3.87 -8.53 20.86
C MET A 120 -5.23 -9.20 20.69
N MET A 121 -6.09 -9.05 21.68
CA MET A 121 -7.44 -9.66 21.69
C MET A 121 -7.46 -11.18 21.42
N GLY A 122 -6.41 -11.89 21.87
CA GLY A 122 -6.26 -13.33 21.66
C GLY A 122 -5.76 -13.75 20.29
N ILE A 123 -5.32 -12.80 19.48
CA ILE A 123 -4.75 -13.03 18.15
C ILE A 123 -3.31 -12.51 18.13
N ASP A 124 -2.39 -13.32 17.63
CA ASP A 124 -0.99 -12.92 17.49
C ASP A 124 -0.78 -12.09 16.22
N SER A 125 -0.32 -10.86 16.40
CA SER A 125 0.10 -9.96 15.31
C SER A 125 1.58 -10.17 15.04
N CYS A 126 1.91 -10.59 13.83
CA CYS A 126 3.27 -10.95 13.42
C CYS A 126 3.88 -9.88 12.51
N GLY A 127 3.98 -8.67 13.00
CA GLY A 127 4.52 -7.53 12.27
C GLY A 127 3.70 -6.27 12.45
N MET A 128 4.01 -5.26 11.67
CA MET A 128 3.31 -3.96 11.70
C MET A 128 3.20 -3.39 10.30
N LEU A 129 2.03 -2.89 9.94
CA LEU A 129 1.82 -2.14 8.71
C LEU A 129 2.32 -0.72 8.88
N LEU A 130 2.95 -0.18 7.83
CA LEU A 130 3.39 1.20 7.81
C LEU A 130 2.28 2.13 7.32
N SER A 131 2.12 3.23 8.01
CA SER A 131 1.19 4.29 7.65
C SER A 131 1.84 5.65 7.87
N ALA A 132 1.41 6.61 7.08
CA ALA A 132 1.78 8.01 7.26
C ALA A 132 0.71 8.70 8.09
N VAL A 133 1.14 9.38 9.14
CA VAL A 133 0.25 10.10 10.05
C VAL A 133 0.62 11.58 10.06
N HIS A 134 -0.40 12.43 9.95
CA HIS A 134 -0.27 13.86 10.05
C HIS A 134 -1.53 14.46 10.68
N SER A 135 -1.50 15.71 11.03
CA SER A 135 -2.68 16.42 11.54
C SER A 135 -3.11 17.50 10.56
N GLU A 136 -4.41 17.59 10.32
CA GLU A 136 -5.04 18.65 9.56
C GLU A 136 -6.07 19.35 10.44
N GLU A 137 -5.92 20.65 10.65
CA GLU A 137 -6.81 21.45 11.49
C GLU A 137 -7.04 20.87 12.91
N GLY A 138 -6.00 20.21 13.46
CA GLY A 138 -6.07 19.57 14.77
C GLY A 138 -6.66 18.15 14.78
N GLU A 139 -7.07 17.62 13.62
CA GLU A 139 -7.52 16.25 13.46
C GLU A 139 -6.41 15.35 12.93
N GLU A 140 -6.23 14.21 13.55
CA GLU A 140 -5.28 13.20 13.08
C GLU A 140 -5.80 12.51 11.82
N LYS A 141 -4.97 12.48 10.79
CA LYS A 141 -5.19 11.76 9.55
C LYS A 141 -4.16 10.66 9.38
N LEU A 142 -4.63 9.49 9.02
CA LEU A 142 -3.78 8.34 8.81
C LEU A 142 -3.97 7.81 7.38
N ASN A 143 -2.86 7.60 6.69
CA ASN A 143 -2.85 7.01 5.35
C ASN A 143 -1.96 5.77 5.36
N LEU A 144 -2.51 4.62 5.01
CA LEU A 144 -1.71 3.43 4.76
C LEU A 144 -0.83 3.64 3.53
N LEU A 145 0.41 3.18 3.62
CA LEU A 145 1.32 3.20 2.48
C LEU A 145 0.95 2.09 1.51
N MET A 146 0.14 2.44 0.52
CA MET A 146 -0.25 1.55 -0.56
C MET A 146 0.74 1.72 -1.72
N VAL A 147 1.21 0.62 -2.24
CA VAL A 147 2.15 0.60 -3.37
C VAL A 147 1.53 -0.11 -4.56
N SER A 148 2.19 0.02 -5.72
CA SER A 148 1.70 -0.60 -6.94
C SER A 148 1.47 -2.10 -6.78
N GLY A 149 0.33 -2.60 -7.26
CA GLY A 149 0.03 -4.03 -7.32
C GLY A 149 0.98 -4.83 -8.22
N ARG A 150 1.84 -4.17 -8.99
CA ARG A 150 2.90 -4.81 -9.77
C ARG A 150 4.07 -5.29 -8.92
N ILE A 151 4.19 -4.76 -7.70
CA ILE A 151 5.21 -5.21 -6.77
C ILE A 151 4.80 -6.58 -6.22
N PRO A 152 5.63 -7.61 -6.39
CA PRO A 152 5.29 -8.93 -5.89
C PRO A 152 5.29 -8.97 -4.37
N ALA A 153 4.44 -9.82 -3.80
CA ALA A 153 4.44 -10.08 -2.37
C ALA A 153 5.81 -10.62 -1.92
N GLY A 154 6.32 -10.09 -0.82
CA GLY A 154 7.63 -10.45 -0.30
C GLY A 154 8.80 -9.65 -0.86
N ALA A 155 8.57 -8.70 -1.76
CA ALA A 155 9.63 -7.82 -2.25
C ALA A 155 10.23 -7.00 -1.10
N LYS A 156 11.54 -7.08 -0.94
CA LYS A 156 12.24 -6.35 0.12
C LYS A 156 12.40 -4.88 -0.24
N LEU A 157 12.22 -4.04 0.76
CA LEU A 157 12.44 -2.60 0.69
C LEU A 157 13.82 -2.27 1.30
N TYR A 158 14.49 -1.37 0.63
CA TYR A 158 15.83 -0.90 1.03
C TYR A 158 15.81 0.57 1.40
#